data_85c15510d0961c9142fccb6ab6577505
#
_entry.id   85c15510d0961c9142fccb6ab6577505
#
_cell.length_a   1.000
_cell.length_b   1.000
_cell.length_c   1.000
_cell.angle_alpha   90.00
_cell.angle_beta   90.00
_cell.angle_gamma   90.00
#
_symmetry.space_group_name_H-M   'P 1'
#
loop_
_entity.id
_entity.type
_entity.pdbx_description
1 polymer ?
#
loop_
_entity_poly.entity_id
_entity_poly.type
_entity_poly.pdbx_seq_one_letter_code
_entity_poly.pdbx_strand_id
1 'polypeptide(L)'
;MNKTQIAREYRDKYGAEMPTRRLAAIMHQQNLTIFSSSEEARTVLRYIEGKTGMADRKHIANTRYAMKENRPSNPYQLPKSYSTERKTHQLPKSCSEILLMSDIHLPYHCTKSLTAVFDYGLDASNKINAIVLNGDVMDFHRISKHETDLRKRSVPQEFDAANKFLATLRDKFPDIPIFWIKGNHDIRWEKYLQLYAPQIWDDNYFSLEERLGLKSKGITLIQDRVLVMAGNLLITHGHHLIGGGLNPAKRAFMKAGQPVIMSHLHRRDYYKKRNAVKTKTDEAWVTGCLCELSPDYHIISDSDNGFAHISVSNNGAYTVRNYEINNGVLKH
;
A
#
# COMPACT_ATOMS: atom_id res chain seq x y z
N MET A 1 34.87 -29.15 39.28
CA MET A 1 34.35 -28.77 37.94
C MET A 1 34.04 -27.30 37.92
N ASN A 2 34.39 -26.59 36.84
CA ASN A 2 34.11 -25.13 36.72
C ASN A 2 32.64 -24.92 36.34
N LYS A 3 31.99 -23.91 36.91
CA LYS A 3 30.58 -23.55 36.62
C LYS A 3 30.26 -23.48 35.13
N THR A 4 31.21 -23.00 34.32
CA THR A 4 31.08 -22.91 32.87
C THR A 4 31.11 -24.28 32.18
N GLN A 5 31.90 -25.21 32.67
CA GLN A 5 31.94 -26.60 32.16
C GLN A 5 30.61 -27.31 32.43
N ILE A 6 30.12 -27.19 33.65
CA ILE A 6 28.82 -27.74 34.04
C ILE A 6 27.72 -27.18 33.15
N ALA A 7 27.70 -25.87 32.92
CA ALA A 7 26.72 -25.25 32.06
C ALA A 7 26.78 -25.76 30.61
N ARG A 8 27.98 -26.05 30.08
CA ARG A 8 28.16 -26.66 28.75
C ARG A 8 27.61 -28.09 28.71
N GLU A 9 27.94 -28.93 29.72
CA GLU A 9 27.43 -30.32 29.81
C GLU A 9 25.90 -30.34 29.87
N TYR A 10 25.29 -29.46 30.65
CA TYR A 10 23.85 -29.37 30.74
C TYR A 10 23.24 -28.90 29.40
N ARG A 11 23.88 -27.94 28.74
CA ARG A 11 23.40 -27.46 27.44
C ARG A 11 23.56 -28.52 26.35
N ASP A 12 24.66 -29.29 26.38
CA ASP A 12 24.86 -30.42 25.46
C ASP A 12 23.86 -31.56 25.72
N LYS A 13 23.57 -31.85 27.00
CA LYS A 13 22.61 -32.90 27.40
C LYS A 13 21.16 -32.57 27.04
N TYR A 14 20.74 -31.31 27.25
CA TYR A 14 19.34 -30.93 27.10
C TYR A 14 19.06 -30.19 25.79
N GLY A 15 20.06 -29.97 24.96
CA GLY A 15 19.95 -29.36 23.66
C GLY A 15 19.73 -27.82 23.71
N ALA A 16 19.91 -27.16 22.57
CA ALA A 16 19.75 -25.72 22.43
C ALA A 16 18.29 -25.27 22.58
N GLU A 17 17.33 -26.13 22.34
CA GLU A 17 15.89 -25.88 22.39
C GLU A 17 15.33 -25.68 23.80
N MET A 18 15.99 -26.22 24.81
CA MET A 18 15.57 -26.06 26.21
C MET A 18 15.68 -24.59 26.61
N PRO A 19 14.58 -23.94 27.06
CA PRO A 19 14.63 -22.55 27.51
C PRO A 19 15.67 -22.33 28.60
N THR A 20 16.54 -21.33 28.46
CA THR A 20 17.65 -21.05 29.39
C THR A 20 17.19 -20.94 30.85
N ARG A 21 15.99 -20.39 31.09
CA ARG A 21 15.42 -20.24 32.44
C ARG A 21 15.07 -21.59 33.06
N ARG A 22 14.50 -22.52 32.27
CA ARG A 22 14.16 -23.88 32.72
C ARG A 22 15.40 -24.71 32.98
N LEU A 23 16.37 -24.62 32.05
CA LEU A 23 17.65 -25.31 32.20
C LEU A 23 18.43 -24.81 33.42
N ALA A 24 18.41 -23.51 33.69
CA ALA A 24 19.04 -22.93 34.89
C ALA A 24 18.44 -23.47 36.20
N ALA A 25 17.13 -23.61 36.24
CA ALA A 25 16.44 -24.17 37.41
C ALA A 25 16.86 -25.63 37.65
N ILE A 26 16.90 -26.46 36.59
CA ILE A 26 17.37 -27.87 36.66
C ILE A 26 18.83 -27.93 37.12
N MET A 27 19.70 -27.10 36.50
CA MET A 27 21.12 -27.07 36.79
C MET A 27 21.39 -26.63 38.25
N HIS A 28 20.69 -25.63 38.76
CA HIS A 28 20.78 -25.21 40.16
C HIS A 28 20.30 -26.34 41.08
N GLN A 29 19.14 -26.95 40.83
CA GLN A 29 18.53 -27.96 41.66
C GLN A 29 19.41 -29.23 41.79
N GLN A 30 20.15 -29.56 40.71
CA GLN A 30 21.05 -30.72 40.71
C GLN A 30 22.49 -30.42 41.19
N ASN A 31 22.83 -29.12 41.40
CA ASN A 31 24.17 -28.70 41.80
C ASN A 31 24.10 -27.57 42.85
N LEU A 32 23.37 -27.79 43.93
CA LEU A 32 23.13 -26.83 45.02
C LEU A 32 24.40 -26.30 45.69
N THR A 33 25.45 -27.13 45.71
CA THR A 33 26.75 -26.75 46.29
C THR A 33 27.60 -25.89 45.39
N ILE A 34 27.26 -25.81 44.10
CA ILE A 34 28.04 -25.08 43.07
C ILE A 34 27.38 -23.78 42.68
N PHE A 35 26.07 -23.77 42.60
CA PHE A 35 25.26 -22.60 42.26
C PHE A 35 24.41 -22.18 43.46
N SER A 36 24.60 -20.96 43.91
CA SER A 36 23.85 -20.39 45.04
C SER A 36 22.38 -20.12 44.72
N SER A 37 22.05 -19.94 43.43
CA SER A 37 20.69 -19.69 42.96
C SER A 37 20.49 -20.11 41.50
N SER A 38 19.24 -20.27 41.11
CA SER A 38 18.87 -20.49 39.71
C SER A 38 19.23 -19.28 38.81
N GLU A 39 19.29 -18.09 39.37
CA GLU A 39 19.68 -16.87 38.61
C GLU A 39 21.19 -16.83 38.37
N GLU A 40 22.00 -17.31 39.32
CA GLU A 40 23.44 -17.51 39.09
C GLU A 40 23.69 -18.53 37.99
N ALA A 41 23.00 -19.66 38.05
CA ALA A 41 23.07 -20.71 37.03
C ALA A 41 22.65 -20.17 35.67
N ARG A 42 21.61 -19.33 35.63
CA ARG A 42 21.12 -18.65 34.42
C ARG A 42 22.15 -17.66 33.85
N THR A 43 22.84 -16.94 34.72
CA THR A 43 23.88 -15.99 34.28
C THR A 43 25.02 -16.76 33.58
N VAL A 44 25.46 -17.90 34.13
CA VAL A 44 26.51 -18.74 33.53
C VAL A 44 26.05 -19.32 32.19
N LEU A 45 24.81 -19.80 32.11
CA LEU A 45 24.23 -20.27 30.85
C LEU A 45 24.17 -19.15 29.79
N ARG A 46 23.71 -17.97 30.17
CA ARG A 46 23.68 -16.80 29.25
C ARG A 46 25.07 -16.41 28.77
N TYR A 47 26.08 -16.54 29.63
CA TYR A 47 27.49 -16.30 29.26
C TYR A 47 27.96 -17.28 28.18
N ILE A 48 27.76 -18.61 28.38
CA ILE A 48 28.17 -19.61 27.38
C ILE A 48 27.32 -19.53 26.08
N GLU A 49 26.10 -19.03 26.18
CA GLU A 49 25.21 -18.82 25.05
C GLU A 49 25.53 -17.51 24.30
N GLY A 50 26.54 -16.74 24.75
CA GLY A 50 26.88 -15.46 24.14
C GLY A 50 25.83 -14.35 24.33
N LYS A 51 24.97 -14.44 25.35
CA LYS A 51 23.89 -13.47 25.62
C LYS A 51 24.25 -12.41 26.66
N THR A 52 25.44 -12.46 27.26
CA THR A 52 25.92 -11.50 28.26
C THR A 52 27.44 -11.34 28.18
N GLY A 53 27.91 -10.12 28.41
CA GLY A 53 29.32 -9.76 28.52
C GLY A 53 29.93 -9.16 27.25
N MET A 54 31.14 -8.57 27.38
CA MET A 54 31.90 -8.00 26.25
C MET A 54 32.33 -9.06 25.22
N ALA A 55 32.33 -10.33 25.59
CA ALA A 55 32.60 -11.45 24.71
C ALA A 55 31.46 -11.77 23.72
N ASP A 56 30.24 -11.26 23.97
CA ASP A 56 29.06 -11.47 23.13
C ASP A 56 29.30 -11.20 21.64
N ARG A 57 30.00 -10.11 21.36
CA ARG A 57 30.26 -9.69 19.96
C ARG A 57 31.24 -10.61 19.23
N LYS A 58 32.11 -11.31 19.97
CA LYS A 58 33.07 -12.27 19.39
C LYS A 58 32.51 -13.70 19.35
N HIS A 59 31.63 -14.05 20.27
CA HIS A 59 31.05 -15.40 20.36
C HIS A 59 29.78 -15.59 19.52
N ILE A 60 29.11 -14.52 19.10
CA ILE A 60 27.96 -14.60 18.17
C ILE A 60 28.31 -15.34 16.89
N ALA A 61 29.57 -15.28 16.43
CA ALA A 61 30.03 -16.01 15.25
C ALA A 61 30.27 -17.52 15.46
N ASN A 62 30.41 -17.98 16.73
CA ASN A 62 30.73 -19.39 17.05
C ASN A 62 29.75 -19.96 18.07
N THR A 63 28.48 -19.92 17.71
CA THR A 63 27.38 -20.20 18.64
C THR A 63 26.92 -21.63 18.60
N ARG A 64 27.74 -22.57 19.15
CA ARG A 64 27.28 -23.95 19.42
C ARG A 64 26.01 -23.98 20.31
N TYR A 65 25.84 -22.97 21.18
CA TYR A 65 24.76 -22.88 22.17
C TYR A 65 23.83 -21.67 21.99
N ALA A 66 24.09 -20.75 21.05
CA ALA A 66 23.14 -19.73 20.73
C ALA A 66 21.95 -20.36 20.02
N MET A 67 20.76 -19.96 20.40
CA MET A 67 19.57 -20.30 19.61
C MET A 67 19.80 -19.73 18.20
N LYS A 68 20.19 -20.60 17.28
CA LYS A 68 20.32 -20.22 15.88
C LYS A 68 18.95 -19.76 15.40
N GLU A 69 18.95 -18.78 14.55
CA GLU A 69 17.81 -18.39 13.72
C GLU A 69 17.25 -19.56 12.86
N ASN A 70 17.84 -20.74 12.97
CA ASN A 70 17.51 -21.98 12.25
C ASN A 70 16.44 -22.84 12.94
N ARG A 71 15.64 -22.25 13.83
CA ARG A 71 14.42 -22.95 14.26
C ARG A 71 13.53 -23.10 13.03
N PRO A 72 13.07 -24.31 12.68
CA PRO A 72 12.10 -24.46 11.60
C PRO A 72 10.97 -23.47 11.77
N SER A 73 10.56 -22.80 10.71
CA SER A 73 9.47 -21.79 10.77
C SER A 73 8.16 -22.39 11.29
N ASN A 74 8.00 -23.71 11.20
CA ASN A 74 6.82 -24.42 11.67
C ASN A 74 7.24 -25.71 12.43
N PRO A 75 7.83 -25.61 13.66
CA PRO A 75 8.30 -26.76 14.43
C PRO A 75 7.16 -27.64 14.93
N TYR A 76 5.95 -27.13 14.99
CA TYR A 76 4.75 -27.85 15.46
C TYR A 76 3.92 -28.45 14.34
N GLN A 77 4.37 -28.35 13.09
CA GLN A 77 3.64 -28.82 11.90
C GLN A 77 2.21 -28.25 11.81
N LEU A 78 2.04 -26.97 12.20
CA LEU A 78 0.76 -26.29 12.08
C LEU A 78 0.31 -26.22 10.62
N PRO A 79 -0.99 -26.20 10.35
CA PRO A 79 -1.52 -26.03 8.99
C PRO A 79 -0.94 -24.79 8.33
N LYS A 80 -0.72 -24.86 7.02
CA LYS A 80 -0.34 -23.67 6.23
C LYS A 80 -1.37 -22.57 6.37
N SER A 81 -0.93 -21.35 6.62
CA SER A 81 -1.79 -20.17 6.51
C SER A 81 -2.16 -19.93 5.05
N TYR A 82 -3.43 -19.62 4.80
CA TYR A 82 -3.92 -19.17 3.49
C TYR A 82 -3.81 -17.66 3.29
N SER A 83 -3.15 -16.94 4.22
CA SER A 83 -2.89 -15.50 4.02
C SER A 83 -1.94 -15.31 2.85
N THR A 84 -2.30 -14.40 1.95
CA THR A 84 -1.42 -13.98 0.86
C THR A 84 -0.51 -12.85 1.34
N GLU A 85 0.77 -12.92 0.96
CA GLU A 85 1.70 -11.81 1.19
C GLU A 85 1.24 -10.56 0.42
N ARG A 86 1.46 -9.40 1.02
CA ARG A 86 1.19 -8.12 0.33
C ARG A 86 2.20 -7.92 -0.78
N LYS A 87 1.70 -7.72 -1.99
CA LYS A 87 2.54 -7.39 -3.14
C LYS A 87 2.78 -5.89 -3.20
N THR A 88 3.99 -5.52 -3.58
CA THR A 88 4.36 -4.13 -3.86
C THR A 88 4.70 -4.00 -5.34
N HIS A 89 4.13 -3.01 -6.00
CA HIS A 89 4.43 -2.63 -7.37
C HIS A 89 5.26 -1.35 -7.36
N GLN A 90 6.52 -1.45 -7.74
CA GLN A 90 7.39 -0.29 -7.86
C GLN A 90 7.24 0.28 -9.26
N LEU A 91 6.86 1.55 -9.39
CA LEU A 91 6.84 2.23 -10.68
C LEU A 91 8.28 2.31 -11.25
N PRO A 92 8.44 2.14 -12.57
CA PRO A 92 9.76 2.26 -13.22
C PRO A 92 10.45 3.59 -12.90
N LYS A 93 11.76 3.60 -12.75
CA LYS A 93 12.53 4.83 -12.49
C LYS A 93 12.41 5.87 -13.61
N SER A 94 12.07 5.44 -14.82
CA SER A 94 11.77 6.33 -15.94
C SER A 94 10.50 7.16 -15.73
N CYS A 95 9.60 6.74 -14.84
CA CYS A 95 8.40 7.48 -14.47
C CYS A 95 8.75 8.52 -13.40
N SER A 96 9.41 9.59 -13.82
CA SER A 96 9.92 10.64 -12.92
C SER A 96 8.98 11.85 -12.77
N GLU A 97 8.11 12.12 -13.75
CA GLU A 97 7.13 13.20 -13.74
C GLU A 97 5.74 12.60 -13.97
N ILE A 98 5.02 12.34 -12.89
CA ILE A 98 3.80 11.54 -12.88
C ILE A 98 2.58 12.46 -12.77
N LEU A 99 1.66 12.36 -13.73
CA LEU A 99 0.32 12.95 -13.64
C LEU A 99 -0.61 11.95 -12.93
N LEU A 100 -1.06 12.29 -11.73
CA LEU A 100 -1.96 11.44 -10.95
C LEU A 100 -3.39 11.98 -11.05
N MET A 101 -4.28 11.18 -11.61
CA MET A 101 -5.72 11.45 -11.79
C MET A 101 -6.51 10.42 -10.98
N SER A 102 -7.62 10.80 -10.37
CA SER A 102 -8.42 9.89 -9.55
C SER A 102 -9.90 10.27 -9.50
N ASP A 103 -10.72 9.34 -9.03
CA ASP A 103 -12.15 9.58 -8.75
C ASP A 103 -12.86 10.25 -9.93
N ILE A 104 -12.68 9.65 -11.12
CA ILE A 104 -13.25 10.14 -12.38
C ILE A 104 -14.73 9.75 -12.46
N HIS A 105 -15.08 8.57 -11.93
CA HIS A 105 -16.43 8.05 -11.85
C HIS A 105 -17.19 8.09 -13.19
N LEU A 106 -16.57 7.58 -14.25
CA LEU A 106 -17.22 7.49 -15.55
C LEU A 106 -18.55 6.75 -15.44
N PRO A 107 -19.65 7.34 -15.94
CA PRO A 107 -19.77 8.48 -16.84
C PRO A 107 -20.09 9.83 -16.14
N TYR A 108 -19.91 9.93 -14.83
CA TYR A 108 -20.23 11.14 -14.04
C TYR A 108 -19.04 12.09 -13.86
N HIS A 109 -18.07 12.00 -14.77
CA HIS A 109 -16.86 12.84 -14.78
C HIS A 109 -17.14 14.30 -15.07
N CYS A 110 -16.35 15.19 -14.47
CA CYS A 110 -16.39 16.61 -14.77
C CYS A 110 -15.52 16.92 -16.00
N THR A 111 -16.18 17.18 -17.12
CA THR A 111 -15.50 17.46 -18.40
C THR A 111 -14.56 18.67 -18.32
N LYS A 112 -14.95 19.74 -17.62
CA LYS A 112 -14.11 20.93 -17.44
C LYS A 112 -12.83 20.61 -16.68
N SER A 113 -12.94 19.81 -15.61
CA SER A 113 -11.80 19.42 -14.79
C SER A 113 -10.87 18.48 -15.55
N LEU A 114 -11.41 17.51 -16.29
CA LEU A 114 -10.60 16.63 -17.14
C LEU A 114 -9.88 17.40 -18.25
N THR A 115 -10.55 18.39 -18.87
CA THR A 115 -9.90 19.25 -19.87
C THR A 115 -8.71 19.99 -19.26
N ALA A 116 -8.88 20.61 -18.10
CA ALA A 116 -7.79 21.31 -17.42
C ALA A 116 -6.61 20.38 -17.07
N VAL A 117 -6.88 19.14 -16.67
CA VAL A 117 -5.83 18.14 -16.40
C VAL A 117 -5.12 17.70 -17.68
N PHE A 118 -5.85 17.54 -18.78
CA PHE A 118 -5.26 17.19 -20.07
C PHE A 118 -4.38 18.33 -20.60
N ASP A 119 -4.87 19.59 -20.55
CA ASP A 119 -4.09 20.76 -20.92
C ASP A 119 -2.80 20.87 -20.11
N TYR A 120 -2.88 20.63 -18.79
CA TYR A 120 -1.71 20.58 -17.92
C TYR A 120 -0.74 19.46 -18.32
N GLY A 121 -1.25 18.27 -18.59
CA GLY A 121 -0.42 17.10 -18.95
C GLY A 121 0.23 17.22 -20.31
N LEU A 122 -0.39 17.94 -21.25
CA LEU A 122 0.12 18.18 -22.61
C LEU A 122 1.09 19.37 -22.68
N ASP A 123 1.10 20.23 -21.67
CA ASP A 123 2.08 21.32 -21.59
C ASP A 123 3.50 20.73 -21.39
N ALA A 124 4.33 20.89 -22.40
CA ALA A 124 5.71 20.37 -22.43
C ALA A 124 6.58 20.88 -21.27
N SER A 125 6.24 22.02 -20.66
CA SER A 125 6.95 22.57 -19.51
C SER A 125 6.83 21.67 -18.26
N ASN A 126 5.74 20.91 -18.13
CA ASN A 126 5.47 20.00 -17.04
C ASN A 126 6.20 18.64 -17.16
N LYS A 127 6.73 18.33 -18.37
CA LYS A 127 7.56 17.15 -18.65
C LYS A 127 6.91 15.82 -18.25
N ILE A 128 5.57 15.73 -18.23
CA ILE A 128 4.85 14.52 -17.83
C ILE A 128 5.33 13.33 -18.66
N ASN A 129 5.77 12.28 -17.98
CA ASN A 129 6.29 11.06 -18.61
C ASN A 129 5.67 9.77 -18.05
N ALA A 130 4.68 9.87 -17.17
CA ALA A 130 3.85 8.76 -16.72
C ALA A 130 2.48 9.27 -16.26
N ILE A 131 1.46 8.44 -16.38
CA ILE A 131 0.11 8.72 -15.87
C ILE A 131 -0.28 7.62 -14.88
N VAL A 132 -0.84 8.01 -13.74
CA VAL A 132 -1.43 7.11 -12.76
C VAL A 132 -2.91 7.45 -12.60
N LEU A 133 -3.78 6.53 -12.98
CA LEU A 133 -5.21 6.55 -12.66
C LEU A 133 -5.37 5.91 -11.28
N ASN A 134 -5.53 6.73 -10.24
CA ASN A 134 -5.47 6.30 -8.85
C ASN A 134 -6.84 5.88 -8.30
N GLY A 135 -7.52 5.01 -9.02
CA GLY A 135 -8.78 4.39 -8.61
C GLY A 135 -10.03 5.19 -8.93
N ASP A 136 -11.14 4.49 -8.85
CA ASP A 136 -12.49 4.97 -9.11
C ASP A 136 -12.61 5.68 -10.47
N VAL A 137 -12.04 5.05 -11.50
CA VAL A 137 -12.19 5.47 -12.89
C VAL A 137 -13.59 5.17 -13.39
N MET A 138 -14.12 3.97 -13.07
CA MET A 138 -15.50 3.58 -13.32
C MET A 138 -16.37 3.89 -12.11
N ASP A 139 -17.63 4.23 -12.33
CA ASP A 139 -18.56 4.41 -11.20
C ASP A 139 -19.30 3.11 -10.83
N PHE A 140 -19.76 2.38 -11.82
CA PHE A 140 -20.58 1.17 -11.62
C PHE A 140 -21.77 1.41 -10.69
N HIS A 141 -22.46 2.54 -10.90
CA HIS A 141 -23.60 2.97 -10.11
C HIS A 141 -24.67 1.88 -10.00
N ARG A 142 -25.04 1.28 -11.14
CA ARG A 142 -26.16 0.33 -11.23
C ARG A 142 -25.95 -0.98 -10.49
N ILE A 143 -24.72 -1.34 -10.20
CA ILE A 143 -24.34 -2.54 -9.44
C ILE A 143 -23.79 -2.19 -8.05
N SER A 144 -24.10 -0.98 -7.58
CA SER A 144 -23.80 -0.53 -6.23
C SER A 144 -24.62 -1.31 -5.20
N LYS A 145 -24.13 -1.37 -3.96
CA LYS A 145 -24.89 -1.89 -2.81
C LYS A 145 -25.91 -0.90 -2.26
N HIS A 146 -25.81 0.36 -2.68
CA HIS A 146 -26.73 1.43 -2.25
C HIS A 146 -27.94 1.47 -3.18
N GLU A 147 -29.00 2.16 -2.77
CA GLU A 147 -30.15 2.41 -3.62
C GLU A 147 -29.72 3.05 -4.93
N THR A 148 -30.15 2.48 -6.03
CA THR A 148 -29.75 2.89 -7.37
C THR A 148 -30.97 3.26 -8.19
N ASP A 149 -30.91 4.38 -8.87
CA ASP A 149 -31.94 4.77 -9.82
C ASP A 149 -31.71 4.02 -11.15
N LEU A 150 -32.55 3.02 -11.41
CA LEU A 150 -32.48 2.20 -12.63
C LEU A 150 -32.76 2.97 -13.92
N ARG A 151 -33.26 4.21 -13.85
CA ARG A 151 -33.43 5.10 -15.01
C ARG A 151 -32.09 5.69 -15.45
N LYS A 152 -31.07 5.67 -14.59
CA LYS A 152 -29.72 6.09 -14.90
C LYS A 152 -29.02 5.07 -15.79
N ARG A 153 -27.83 5.41 -16.26
CA ARG A 153 -27.06 4.66 -17.25
C ARG A 153 -26.87 3.19 -16.88
N SER A 154 -26.93 2.34 -17.89
CA SER A 154 -26.68 0.91 -17.75
C SER A 154 -25.18 0.61 -17.68
N VAL A 155 -24.80 -0.55 -17.16
CA VAL A 155 -23.40 -1.00 -17.12
C VAL A 155 -22.72 -0.98 -18.52
N PRO A 156 -23.38 -1.42 -19.61
CA PRO A 156 -22.80 -1.26 -20.96
C PRO A 156 -22.48 0.20 -21.32
N GLN A 157 -23.34 1.16 -21.00
CA GLN A 157 -23.09 2.57 -21.25
C GLN A 157 -21.92 3.12 -20.43
N GLU A 158 -21.69 2.60 -19.22
CA GLU A 158 -20.52 2.95 -18.43
C GLU A 158 -19.24 2.41 -19.08
N PHE A 159 -19.25 1.18 -19.58
CA PHE A 159 -18.12 0.63 -20.35
C PHE A 159 -17.84 1.42 -21.62
N ASP A 160 -18.88 1.86 -22.36
CA ASP A 160 -18.73 2.67 -23.57
C ASP A 160 -18.07 4.03 -23.25
N ALA A 161 -18.53 4.69 -22.17
CA ALA A 161 -17.93 5.95 -21.71
C ALA A 161 -16.46 5.77 -21.30
N ALA A 162 -16.15 4.70 -20.59
CA ALA A 162 -14.79 4.39 -20.19
C ALA A 162 -13.89 4.07 -21.39
N ASN A 163 -14.37 3.27 -22.35
CA ASN A 163 -13.62 2.98 -23.57
C ASN A 163 -13.30 4.26 -24.35
N LYS A 164 -14.27 5.18 -24.46
CA LYS A 164 -14.07 6.47 -25.12
C LYS A 164 -13.03 7.33 -24.38
N PHE A 165 -13.13 7.42 -23.05
CA PHE A 165 -12.17 8.15 -22.24
C PHE A 165 -10.76 7.59 -22.39
N LEU A 166 -10.59 6.27 -22.23
CA LEU A 166 -9.28 5.61 -22.31
C LEU A 166 -8.66 5.69 -23.71
N ALA A 167 -9.49 5.66 -24.75
CA ALA A 167 -9.03 5.87 -26.12
C ALA A 167 -8.53 7.32 -26.32
N THR A 168 -9.30 8.30 -25.83
CA THR A 168 -8.90 9.71 -25.86
C THR A 168 -7.63 9.95 -25.05
N LEU A 169 -7.52 9.35 -23.85
CA LEU A 169 -6.32 9.46 -23.02
C LEU A 169 -5.10 8.91 -23.75
N ARG A 170 -5.21 7.74 -24.38
CA ARG A 170 -4.12 7.14 -25.15
C ARG A 170 -3.77 7.94 -26.41
N ASP A 171 -4.76 8.48 -27.11
CA ASP A 171 -4.55 9.35 -28.28
C ASP A 171 -3.73 10.60 -27.91
N LYS A 172 -4.06 11.25 -26.80
CA LYS A 172 -3.36 12.45 -26.32
C LYS A 172 -2.00 12.17 -25.72
N PHE A 173 -1.79 10.98 -25.17
CA PHE A 173 -0.54 10.57 -24.53
C PHE A 173 -0.04 9.23 -25.13
N PRO A 174 0.39 9.19 -26.41
CA PRO A 174 0.63 7.97 -27.15
C PRO A 174 1.76 7.10 -26.56
N ASP A 175 2.85 7.73 -26.08
CA ASP A 175 4.07 7.05 -25.67
C ASP A 175 4.27 6.98 -24.14
N ILE A 176 3.37 7.57 -23.38
CA ILE A 176 3.50 7.66 -21.93
C ILE A 176 2.92 6.38 -21.28
N PRO A 177 3.67 5.70 -20.37
CA PRO A 177 3.13 4.60 -19.60
C PRO A 177 1.95 5.05 -18.74
N ILE A 178 0.87 4.27 -18.77
CA ILE A 178 -0.35 4.53 -17.99
C ILE A 178 -0.56 3.35 -17.05
N PHE A 179 -0.69 3.65 -15.76
CA PHE A 179 -0.97 2.69 -14.70
C PHE A 179 -2.36 2.99 -14.13
N TRP A 180 -3.18 1.97 -13.99
CA TRP A 180 -4.49 2.10 -13.34
C TRP A 180 -4.52 1.27 -12.06
N ILE A 181 -4.57 1.91 -10.91
CA ILE A 181 -4.74 1.30 -9.59
C ILE A 181 -6.25 1.15 -9.35
N LYS A 182 -6.74 -0.07 -9.10
CA LYS A 182 -8.16 -0.26 -8.83
C LYS A 182 -8.61 0.43 -7.54
N GLY A 183 -9.70 1.20 -7.64
CA GLY A 183 -10.43 1.75 -6.50
C GLY A 183 -11.61 0.85 -6.06
N ASN A 184 -12.36 1.31 -5.06
CA ASN A 184 -13.50 0.53 -4.55
C ASN A 184 -14.69 0.47 -5.53
N HIS A 185 -14.84 1.44 -6.42
CA HIS A 185 -15.83 1.38 -7.48
C HIS A 185 -15.40 0.44 -8.62
N ASP A 186 -14.15 0.49 -9.03
CA ASP A 186 -13.62 -0.37 -10.10
C ASP A 186 -13.79 -1.86 -9.78
N ILE A 187 -13.66 -2.25 -8.51
CA ILE A 187 -13.85 -3.65 -8.08
C ILE A 187 -15.33 -4.08 -7.95
N ARG A 188 -16.31 -3.15 -8.12
CA ARG A 188 -17.74 -3.51 -8.06
C ARG A 188 -18.12 -4.52 -9.13
N TRP A 189 -17.54 -4.38 -10.33
CA TRP A 189 -17.79 -5.29 -11.44
C TRP A 189 -17.41 -6.74 -11.10
N GLU A 190 -16.19 -6.95 -10.59
CA GLU A 190 -15.72 -8.28 -10.21
C GLU A 190 -16.54 -8.85 -9.05
N LYS A 191 -16.84 -8.03 -8.05
CA LYS A 191 -17.70 -8.44 -6.92
C LYS A 191 -19.10 -8.80 -7.38
N TYR A 192 -19.65 -8.08 -8.34
CA TYR A 192 -20.96 -8.38 -8.92
C TYR A 192 -20.93 -9.74 -9.61
N LEU A 193 -19.92 -10.03 -10.45
CA LEU A 193 -19.77 -11.33 -11.10
C LEU A 193 -19.63 -12.46 -10.07
N GLN A 194 -18.80 -12.29 -9.05
CA GLN A 194 -18.62 -13.28 -7.98
C GLN A 194 -19.91 -13.61 -7.24
N LEU A 195 -20.77 -12.61 -7.00
CA LEU A 195 -21.98 -12.77 -6.22
C LEU A 195 -23.18 -13.26 -7.06
N TYR A 196 -23.31 -12.78 -8.28
CA TYR A 196 -24.52 -12.97 -9.10
C TYR A 196 -24.30 -13.77 -10.37
N ALA A 197 -23.06 -13.98 -10.80
CA ALA A 197 -22.71 -14.76 -11.98
C ALA A 197 -21.40 -15.54 -11.77
N PRO A 198 -21.30 -16.35 -10.68
CA PRO A 198 -20.06 -17.07 -10.36
C PRO A 198 -19.61 -18.05 -11.45
N GLN A 199 -20.53 -18.49 -12.31
CA GLN A 199 -20.24 -19.44 -13.40
C GLN A 199 -19.35 -18.83 -14.50
N ILE A 200 -19.30 -17.50 -14.59
CA ILE A 200 -18.50 -16.78 -15.60
C ILE A 200 -17.46 -15.85 -14.98
N TRP A 201 -17.32 -15.88 -13.68
CA TRP A 201 -16.43 -14.99 -12.93
C TRP A 201 -14.94 -15.17 -13.30
N ASP A 202 -14.52 -16.40 -13.57
CA ASP A 202 -13.15 -16.79 -13.93
C ASP A 202 -12.89 -16.76 -15.44
N ASP A 203 -13.90 -16.47 -16.26
CA ASP A 203 -13.74 -16.24 -17.69
C ASP A 203 -13.12 -14.84 -17.90
N ASN A 204 -11.90 -14.82 -18.46
CA ASN A 204 -11.17 -13.59 -18.75
C ASN A 204 -11.95 -12.59 -19.62
N TYR A 205 -12.85 -13.07 -20.48
CA TYR A 205 -13.68 -12.22 -21.33
C TYR A 205 -14.49 -11.20 -20.53
N PHE A 206 -14.90 -11.55 -19.31
CA PHE A 206 -15.64 -10.66 -18.41
C PHE A 206 -14.74 -9.83 -17.49
N SER A 207 -13.42 -10.00 -17.55
CA SER A 207 -12.50 -9.18 -16.78
C SER A 207 -12.58 -7.71 -17.21
N LEU A 208 -12.30 -6.81 -16.28
CA LEU A 208 -12.22 -5.37 -16.55
C LEU A 208 -11.16 -5.07 -17.64
N GLU A 209 -10.05 -5.80 -17.63
CA GLU A 209 -8.94 -5.66 -18.56
C GLU A 209 -9.37 -5.96 -20.00
N GLU A 210 -10.05 -7.07 -20.22
CA GLU A 210 -10.51 -7.48 -21.57
C GLU A 210 -11.68 -6.62 -22.04
N ARG A 211 -12.66 -6.35 -21.18
CA ARG A 211 -13.82 -5.50 -21.50
C ARG A 211 -13.43 -4.09 -21.95
N LEU A 212 -12.35 -3.55 -21.42
CA LEU A 212 -11.82 -2.23 -21.77
C LEU A 212 -10.63 -2.27 -22.74
N GLY A 213 -10.17 -3.46 -23.13
CA GLY A 213 -9.03 -3.62 -24.02
C GLY A 213 -7.78 -2.93 -23.48
N LEU A 214 -7.51 -3.03 -22.17
CA LEU A 214 -6.43 -2.26 -21.53
C LEU A 214 -5.07 -2.61 -22.10
N LYS A 215 -4.84 -3.89 -22.39
CA LYS A 215 -3.58 -4.37 -22.98
C LYS A 215 -3.32 -3.73 -24.36
N SER A 216 -4.32 -3.66 -25.23
CA SER A 216 -4.19 -3.04 -26.56
C SER A 216 -3.98 -1.53 -26.47
N LYS A 217 -4.43 -0.90 -25.39
CA LYS A 217 -4.20 0.53 -25.10
C LYS A 217 -2.90 0.78 -24.34
N GLY A 218 -2.09 -0.27 -24.03
CA GLY A 218 -0.85 -0.14 -23.28
C GLY A 218 -1.06 0.38 -21.85
N ILE A 219 -2.19 0.02 -21.21
CA ILE A 219 -2.54 0.42 -19.85
C ILE A 219 -2.30 -0.76 -18.92
N THR A 220 -1.47 -0.55 -17.89
CA THR A 220 -1.19 -1.56 -16.87
C THR A 220 -2.20 -1.45 -15.73
N LEU A 221 -3.05 -2.46 -15.57
CA LEU A 221 -4.00 -2.54 -14.45
C LEU A 221 -3.31 -3.13 -13.22
N ILE A 222 -3.32 -2.38 -12.13
CA ILE A 222 -2.78 -2.81 -10.83
C ILE A 222 -3.96 -3.25 -9.96
N GLN A 223 -3.92 -4.52 -9.57
CA GLN A 223 -4.99 -5.15 -8.83
C GLN A 223 -5.19 -4.53 -7.44
N ASP A 224 -6.39 -4.68 -6.90
CA ASP A 224 -6.73 -4.27 -5.55
C ASP A 224 -5.75 -4.87 -4.51
N ARG A 225 -5.49 -4.14 -3.43
CA ARG A 225 -4.57 -4.51 -2.33
C ARG A 225 -3.09 -4.62 -2.70
N VAL A 226 -2.70 -4.19 -3.90
CA VAL A 226 -1.29 -4.03 -4.25
C VAL A 226 -0.82 -2.63 -3.82
N LEU A 227 0.29 -2.56 -3.10
CA LEU A 227 0.90 -1.27 -2.73
C LEU A 227 1.69 -0.73 -3.91
N VAL A 228 1.46 0.51 -4.30
CA VAL A 228 2.19 1.15 -5.41
C VAL A 228 3.18 2.17 -4.86
N MET A 229 4.42 2.09 -5.31
CA MET A 229 5.49 2.99 -4.88
C MET A 229 6.03 3.79 -6.05
N ALA A 230 6.15 5.10 -5.88
CA ALA A 230 6.90 6.01 -6.74
C ALA A 230 8.11 6.54 -5.95
N GLY A 231 9.29 5.96 -6.16
CA GLY A 231 10.41 6.19 -5.26
C GLY A 231 10.07 5.81 -3.83
N ASN A 232 10.16 6.78 -2.91
CA ASN A 232 9.84 6.60 -1.48
C ASN A 232 8.40 7.02 -1.12
N LEU A 233 7.56 7.35 -2.10
CA LEU A 233 6.17 7.76 -1.90
C LEU A 233 5.24 6.58 -2.15
N LEU A 234 4.38 6.26 -1.18
CA LEU A 234 3.27 5.33 -1.36
C LEU A 234 2.13 6.02 -2.12
N ILE A 235 1.66 5.39 -3.20
CA ILE A 235 0.46 5.80 -3.92
C ILE A 235 -0.63 4.76 -3.67
N THR A 236 -1.82 5.18 -3.30
CA THR A 236 -2.96 4.29 -3.08
C THR A 236 -4.27 5.03 -3.35
N HIS A 237 -5.30 4.31 -3.79
CA HIS A 237 -6.62 4.93 -3.87
C HIS A 237 -7.13 5.39 -2.49
N GLY A 238 -6.92 4.60 -1.44
CA GLY A 238 -7.20 5.03 -0.06
C GLY A 238 -8.31 4.27 0.64
N HIS A 239 -9.24 3.62 -0.06
CA HIS A 239 -10.40 2.94 0.53
C HIS A 239 -10.03 1.81 1.54
N HIS A 240 -8.83 1.23 1.45
CA HIS A 240 -8.31 0.30 2.46
C HIS A 240 -7.52 0.99 3.57
N LEU A 241 -7.17 2.26 3.36
CA LEU A 241 -6.32 2.99 4.29
C LEU A 241 -7.15 3.71 5.35
N ILE A 242 -8.08 4.56 4.92
CA ILE A 242 -8.97 5.30 5.83
C ILE A 242 -10.37 5.43 5.23
N GLY A 243 -11.39 5.51 6.10
CA GLY A 243 -12.70 6.06 5.76
C GLY A 243 -12.72 7.58 5.96
N GLY A 244 -13.87 8.20 5.73
CA GLY A 244 -14.10 9.63 5.94
C GLY A 244 -13.71 10.13 7.34
N GLY A 245 -13.90 11.41 7.60
CA GLY A 245 -13.62 12.06 8.88
C GLY A 245 -12.62 13.22 8.77
N LEU A 246 -12.32 13.86 9.90
CA LEU A 246 -11.43 15.02 9.97
C LEU A 246 -9.97 14.64 9.73
N ASN A 247 -9.19 15.57 9.16
CA ASN A 247 -7.74 15.47 8.92
C ASN A 247 -7.34 14.15 8.21
N PRO A 248 -7.90 13.83 7.03
CA PRO A 248 -7.67 12.56 6.37
C PRO A 248 -6.20 12.32 6.00
N ALA A 249 -5.46 13.33 5.55
CA ALA A 249 -4.04 13.21 5.22
C ALA A 249 -3.22 12.80 6.45
N LYS A 250 -3.47 13.39 7.62
CA LYS A 250 -2.83 13.00 8.88
C LYS A 250 -3.13 11.55 9.24
N ARG A 251 -4.39 11.14 9.13
CA ARG A 251 -4.81 9.76 9.45
C ARG A 251 -4.19 8.76 8.49
N ALA A 252 -4.14 9.10 7.19
CA ALA A 252 -3.48 8.28 6.17
C ALA A 252 -2.00 8.08 6.50
N PHE A 253 -1.27 9.16 6.83
CA PHE A 253 0.11 9.09 7.26
C PHE A 253 0.30 8.18 8.49
N MET A 254 -0.52 8.39 9.52
CA MET A 254 -0.40 7.60 10.77
C MET A 254 -0.64 6.11 10.53
N LYS A 255 -1.56 5.75 9.63
CA LYS A 255 -1.87 4.36 9.32
C LYS A 255 -0.86 3.72 8.35
N ALA A 256 -0.38 4.48 7.39
CA ALA A 256 0.64 4.01 6.44
C ALA A 256 2.03 3.90 7.09
N GLY A 257 2.33 4.71 8.12
CA GLY A 257 3.64 4.77 8.77
C GLY A 257 4.74 5.36 7.88
N GLN A 258 4.39 5.93 6.73
CA GLN A 258 5.30 6.49 5.74
C GLN A 258 4.60 7.56 4.91
N PRO A 259 5.36 8.35 4.11
CA PRO A 259 4.76 9.29 3.17
C PRO A 259 3.79 8.62 2.21
N VAL A 260 2.64 9.25 2.01
CA VAL A 260 1.55 8.68 1.21
C VAL A 260 0.75 9.75 0.49
N ILE A 261 0.37 9.46 -0.74
CA ILE A 261 -0.67 10.17 -1.46
C ILE A 261 -1.86 9.23 -1.71
N MET A 262 -3.04 9.72 -1.39
CA MET A 262 -4.29 8.98 -1.60
C MET A 262 -5.38 9.86 -2.21
N SER A 263 -6.47 9.21 -2.60
CA SER A 263 -7.68 9.79 -3.21
C SER A 263 -8.93 9.37 -2.43
N HIS A 264 -10.00 8.96 -3.08
CA HIS A 264 -11.19 8.31 -2.50
C HIS A 264 -12.14 9.24 -1.75
N LEU A 265 -11.66 10.28 -1.10
CA LEU A 265 -12.48 11.16 -0.27
C LEU A 265 -13.01 12.39 -1.02
N HIS A 266 -12.66 12.53 -2.29
CA HIS A 266 -13.09 13.62 -3.19
C HIS A 266 -12.75 15.02 -2.69
N ARG A 267 -11.85 15.18 -1.73
CA ARG A 267 -11.45 16.47 -1.17
C ARG A 267 -9.97 16.51 -0.91
N ARG A 268 -9.37 17.64 -1.15
CA ARG A 268 -7.95 17.83 -0.93
C ARG A 268 -7.64 17.98 0.57
N ASP A 269 -6.54 17.41 0.99
CA ASP A 269 -5.97 17.62 2.31
C ASP A 269 -4.46 17.42 2.28
N TYR A 270 -3.78 18.01 3.25
CA TYR A 270 -2.34 17.95 3.36
C TYR A 270 -1.91 17.85 4.82
N TYR A 271 -0.95 16.99 5.08
CA TYR A 271 -0.35 16.83 6.38
C TYR A 271 1.18 16.83 6.27
N LYS A 272 1.84 17.58 7.16
CA LYS A 272 3.28 17.69 7.26
C LYS A 272 3.74 17.47 8.68
N LYS A 273 4.74 16.61 8.86
CA LYS A 273 5.38 16.34 10.15
C LYS A 273 6.89 16.45 10.03
N ARG A 274 7.48 17.41 10.71
CA ARG A 274 8.93 17.51 10.84
C ARG A 274 9.41 16.58 11.96
N ASN A 275 10.35 15.69 11.66
CA ASN A 275 11.07 14.92 12.66
C ASN A 275 12.35 15.69 13.02
N ALA A 276 12.34 16.34 14.19
CA ALA A 276 13.46 17.19 14.63
C ALA A 276 14.77 16.39 14.83
N VAL A 277 14.68 15.13 15.25
CA VAL A 277 15.85 14.27 15.50
C VAL A 277 16.48 13.77 14.19
N LYS A 278 15.66 13.39 13.22
CA LYS A 278 16.15 12.86 11.93
C LYS A 278 16.30 13.94 10.85
N THR A 279 16.01 15.20 11.16
CA THR A 279 15.99 16.33 10.22
C THR A 279 15.18 16.07 8.94
N LYS A 280 14.27 15.08 8.99
CA LYS A 280 13.42 14.63 7.88
C LYS A 280 12.02 15.19 8.06
N THR A 281 11.43 15.60 6.95
CA THR A 281 10.00 15.95 6.88
C THR A 281 9.25 14.80 6.21
N ASP A 282 8.23 14.33 6.89
CA ASP A 282 7.30 13.35 6.34
C ASP A 282 5.98 14.05 6.02
N GLU A 283 5.39 13.71 4.86
CA GLU A 283 4.23 14.40 4.32
C GLU A 283 3.19 13.39 3.82
N ALA A 284 1.94 13.81 3.81
CA ALA A 284 0.85 13.05 3.21
C ALA A 284 -0.14 13.97 2.51
N TRP A 285 -0.74 13.46 1.44
CA TRP A 285 -1.69 14.20 0.60
C TRP A 285 -2.95 13.39 0.36
N VAL A 286 -4.06 14.09 0.27
CA VAL A 286 -5.31 13.59 -0.32
C VAL A 286 -5.62 14.47 -1.52
N THR A 287 -5.92 13.86 -2.66
CA THR A 287 -6.29 14.59 -3.88
C THR A 287 -7.78 14.86 -3.92
N GLY A 288 -8.18 15.89 -4.65
CA GLY A 288 -9.55 16.08 -5.10
C GLY A 288 -9.96 15.02 -6.13
N CYS A 289 -11.22 15.06 -6.57
CA CYS A 289 -11.78 14.17 -7.57
C CYS A 289 -11.79 14.81 -8.97
N LEU A 290 -12.15 14.01 -9.98
CA LEU A 290 -12.38 14.47 -11.35
C LEU A 290 -13.82 14.18 -11.83
N CYS A 291 -14.73 13.90 -10.88
CA CYS A 291 -16.16 13.77 -11.14
C CYS A 291 -16.90 15.07 -10.87
N GLU A 292 -18.19 15.11 -11.22
CA GLU A 292 -19.08 16.21 -10.89
C GLU A 292 -19.24 16.34 -9.38
N LEU A 293 -19.19 17.58 -8.84
CA LEU A 293 -19.20 17.84 -7.40
C LEU A 293 -20.60 17.84 -6.79
N SER A 294 -21.62 17.94 -7.62
CA SER A 294 -23.03 17.97 -7.19
C SER A 294 -23.79 16.81 -7.80
N PRO A 295 -23.50 15.55 -7.38
CA PRO A 295 -24.36 14.45 -7.78
C PRO A 295 -25.75 14.61 -7.15
N ASP A 296 -26.78 14.18 -7.87
CA ASP A 296 -28.21 14.37 -7.49
C ASP A 296 -28.59 13.92 -6.06
N TYR A 297 -27.73 13.15 -5.41
CA TYR A 297 -27.96 12.58 -4.07
C TYR A 297 -27.25 13.34 -2.93
N HIS A 298 -26.44 14.37 -3.25
CA HIS A 298 -25.77 15.20 -2.24
C HIS A 298 -26.14 16.69 -2.44
N ILE A 299 -26.89 17.23 -1.47
CA ILE A 299 -27.29 18.66 -1.46
C ILE A 299 -26.11 19.54 -1.01
N ILE A 300 -25.29 19.04 -0.08
CA ILE A 300 -24.10 19.73 0.43
C ILE A 300 -22.94 18.75 0.35
N SER A 301 -21.90 19.11 -0.38
CA SER A 301 -20.66 18.32 -0.53
C SER A 301 -19.45 19.17 -0.14
N ASP A 302 -18.51 18.57 0.58
CA ASP A 302 -17.19 19.13 0.85
C ASP A 302 -16.15 18.67 -0.17
N SER A 303 -16.61 18.13 -1.30
CA SER A 303 -15.76 17.66 -2.41
C SER A 303 -15.17 18.82 -3.18
N ASP A 304 -13.95 18.65 -3.65
CA ASP A 304 -13.29 19.56 -4.58
C ASP A 304 -12.69 18.81 -5.78
N ASN A 305 -12.63 19.46 -6.94
CA ASN A 305 -11.93 18.91 -8.08
C ASN A 305 -10.43 19.17 -7.96
N GLY A 306 -9.62 18.16 -8.34
CA GLY A 306 -8.19 18.30 -8.28
C GLY A 306 -7.45 17.06 -8.79
N PHE A 307 -6.15 17.24 -8.95
CA PHE A 307 -5.21 16.18 -9.35
C PHE A 307 -3.84 16.45 -8.72
N ALA A 308 -2.89 15.54 -8.89
CA ALA A 308 -1.55 15.77 -8.43
C ALA A 308 -0.50 15.58 -9.53
N HIS A 309 0.59 16.35 -9.44
CA HIS A 309 1.81 16.13 -10.18
C HIS A 309 2.91 15.69 -9.19
N ILE A 310 3.49 14.52 -9.42
CA ILE A 310 4.51 13.93 -8.57
C ILE A 310 5.82 13.89 -9.36
N SER A 311 6.84 14.59 -8.85
CA SER A 311 8.19 14.51 -9.39
C SER A 311 9.03 13.56 -8.52
N VAL A 312 9.72 12.59 -9.12
CA VAL A 312 10.53 11.57 -8.42
C VAL A 312 11.96 11.63 -8.93
N SER A 313 12.90 11.80 -8.02
CA SER A 313 14.33 11.80 -8.32
C SER A 313 14.91 10.38 -8.35
N ASN A 314 16.10 10.21 -8.96
CA ASN A 314 16.78 8.92 -9.08
C ASN A 314 17.09 8.24 -7.74
N ASN A 315 17.26 9.01 -6.66
CA ASN A 315 17.47 8.53 -5.29
C ASN A 315 16.16 8.18 -4.55
N GLY A 316 15.02 8.29 -5.25
CA GLY A 316 13.69 8.04 -4.68
C GLY A 316 13.09 9.21 -3.90
N ALA A 317 13.75 10.36 -3.81
CA ALA A 317 13.15 11.56 -3.27
C ALA A 317 12.03 12.06 -4.21
N TYR A 318 11.01 12.68 -3.64
CA TYR A 318 9.83 13.09 -4.38
C TYR A 318 9.40 14.51 -3.98
N THR A 319 8.64 15.13 -4.87
CA THR A 319 7.89 16.36 -4.64
C THR A 319 6.47 16.16 -5.15
N VAL A 320 5.48 16.60 -4.39
CA VAL A 320 4.07 16.52 -4.77
C VAL A 320 3.50 17.93 -4.89
N ARG A 321 2.89 18.23 -6.04
CA ARG A 321 2.07 19.40 -6.26
C ARG A 321 0.62 18.92 -6.34
N ASN A 322 -0.19 19.24 -5.34
CA ASN A 322 -1.58 18.83 -5.23
C ASN A 322 -2.49 19.99 -5.63
N TYR A 323 -2.93 19.99 -6.89
CA TYR A 323 -3.67 21.08 -7.52
C TYR A 323 -5.17 21.03 -7.24
N GLU A 324 -5.78 22.21 -7.08
CA GLU A 324 -7.22 22.42 -7.10
C GLU A 324 -7.65 22.86 -8.49
N ILE A 325 -8.82 22.41 -8.90
CA ILE A 325 -9.49 22.89 -10.10
C ILE A 325 -10.81 23.52 -9.70
N ASN A 326 -11.00 24.77 -10.09
CA ASN A 326 -12.27 25.45 -9.86
C ASN A 326 -12.85 25.91 -11.19
N ASN A 327 -14.02 25.36 -11.58
CA ASN A 327 -14.66 25.63 -12.87
C ASN A 327 -13.73 25.45 -14.08
N GLY A 328 -12.86 24.43 -14.07
CA GLY A 328 -11.90 24.17 -15.14
C GLY A 328 -10.64 25.04 -15.09
N VAL A 329 -10.44 25.84 -14.06
CA VAL A 329 -9.26 26.69 -13.88
C VAL A 329 -8.42 26.14 -12.74
N LEU A 330 -7.12 25.93 -13.02
CA LEU A 330 -6.14 25.53 -12.02
C LEU A 330 -5.91 26.64 -10.99
N LYS A 331 -5.93 26.27 -9.72
CA LYS A 331 -5.49 27.12 -8.62
C LYS A 331 -4.21 26.60 -8.01
N HIS A 332 -3.31 27.49 -7.71
CA HIS A 332 -2.02 27.22 -7.08
C HIS A 332 -2.07 27.33 -5.57
#